data_f4dd3e6cf5a21bdb1c677045a9c1ccf0
#
_entry.id   f4dd3e6cf5a21bdb1c677045a9c1ccf0
#
_cell.length_a   1.000
_cell.length_b   1.000
_cell.length_c   1.000
_cell.angle_alpha   90.00
_cell.angle_beta   90.00
_cell.angle_gamma   90.00
#
_symmetry.space_group_name_H-M   'P 1'
#
loop_
_entity.id
_entity.type
_entity.pdbx_description
1 polymer ?
#
loop_
_entity_poly.entity_id
_entity_poly.type
_entity_poly.pdbx_seq_one_letter_code
_entity_poly.pdbx_strand_id
1 'polypeptide(L)'
;MERVIGTIVRGIRSPIVQQGDRIEEIVVESVLRAAESEGFAFRDRDIVAVTESVVARAQGNYATTDQIAADVRQKFGDDEPLGVLFPILSRNRFAVNLRGIAKGASKIILQLSYPADEVGNHLIDLDALDEKGINP
;
A
#
# COMPACT_ATOMS: atom_id res chain seq x y z
N MET A 1 29.43 -26.07 -1.72
CA MET A 1 29.95 -24.70 -1.38
C MET A 1 28.89 -24.02 -0.55
N GLU A 2 29.21 -23.63 0.64
CA GLU A 2 28.28 -22.95 1.55
C GLU A 2 27.98 -21.55 0.99
N ARG A 3 26.70 -21.16 0.96
CA ARG A 3 26.28 -19.85 0.47
C ARG A 3 26.48 -18.81 1.59
N VAL A 4 27.53 -18.01 1.47
CA VAL A 4 27.88 -16.98 2.47
C VAL A 4 27.20 -15.62 2.24
N ILE A 5 26.53 -15.43 1.10
CA ILE A 5 25.78 -14.21 0.77
C ILE A 5 24.29 -14.55 0.70
N GLY A 6 23.49 -13.81 1.42
CA GLY A 6 22.03 -13.91 1.42
C GLY A 6 21.37 -13.31 0.19
N THR A 7 20.14 -12.87 0.34
CA THR A 7 19.38 -12.20 -0.73
C THR A 7 19.95 -10.81 -1.01
N ILE A 8 20.13 -10.50 -2.28
CA ILE A 8 20.54 -9.17 -2.74
C ILE A 8 19.28 -8.49 -3.30
N VAL A 9 18.99 -7.29 -2.83
CA VAL A 9 17.90 -6.46 -3.36
C VAL A 9 18.49 -5.18 -3.94
N ARG A 10 18.08 -4.82 -5.16
CA ARG A 10 18.51 -3.60 -5.85
C ARG A 10 17.31 -2.71 -6.14
N GLY A 11 17.36 -1.48 -5.68
CA GLY A 11 16.40 -0.45 -6.07
C GLY A 11 16.79 0.14 -7.42
N ILE A 12 15.93 -0.05 -8.43
CA ILE A 12 16.17 0.48 -9.78
C ILE A 12 15.47 1.82 -9.93
N ARG A 13 16.20 2.84 -10.38
CA ARG A 13 15.64 4.15 -10.73
C ARG A 13 14.99 4.08 -12.10
N SER A 14 13.71 4.40 -12.18
CA SER A 14 12.96 4.55 -13.42
C SER A 14 12.69 6.01 -13.72
N PRO A 15 12.32 6.37 -14.96
CA PRO A 15 11.68 7.64 -15.26
C PRO A 15 10.40 7.84 -14.44
N ILE A 16 9.89 9.07 -14.42
CA ILE A 16 8.57 9.36 -13.84
C ILE A 16 7.52 8.73 -14.75
N VAL A 17 6.78 7.75 -14.21
CA VAL A 17 5.71 7.07 -14.93
C VAL A 17 4.46 7.95 -14.95
N GLN A 18 3.88 8.14 -16.12
CA GLN A 18 2.64 8.88 -16.36
C GLN A 18 1.52 7.95 -16.85
N GLN A 19 0.30 8.45 -16.85
CA GLN A 19 -0.83 7.73 -17.42
C GLN A 19 -0.64 7.55 -18.93
N GLY A 20 -0.83 6.31 -19.39
CA GLY A 20 -0.66 5.92 -20.78
C GLY A 20 0.74 5.43 -21.13
N ASP A 21 1.69 5.51 -20.20
CA ASP A 21 3.02 4.97 -20.42
C ASP A 21 2.99 3.43 -20.50
N ARG A 22 3.87 2.90 -21.33
CA ARG A 22 4.07 1.44 -21.46
C ARG A 22 5.02 0.97 -20.35
N ILE A 23 4.44 0.61 -19.23
CA ILE A 23 5.20 0.28 -18.01
C ILE A 23 6.17 -0.89 -18.22
N GLU A 24 5.81 -1.84 -19.06
CA GLU A 24 6.65 -3.00 -19.39
C GLU A 24 7.96 -2.57 -20.05
N GLU A 25 7.89 -1.64 -21.00
CA GLU A 25 9.08 -1.11 -21.68
C GLU A 25 9.95 -0.32 -20.71
N ILE A 26 9.34 0.58 -19.92
CA ILE A 26 10.06 1.37 -18.91
C ILE A 26 10.81 0.45 -17.93
N VAL A 27 10.16 -0.61 -17.48
CA VAL A 27 10.76 -1.56 -16.54
C VAL A 27 11.94 -2.28 -17.20
N VAL A 28 11.74 -2.85 -18.39
CA VAL A 28 12.78 -3.58 -19.11
C VAL A 28 13.99 -2.69 -19.38
N GLU A 29 13.78 -1.52 -19.94
CA GLU A 29 14.87 -0.57 -20.23
C GLU A 29 15.61 -0.13 -18.97
N SER A 30 14.88 0.16 -17.89
CA SER A 30 15.48 0.60 -16.63
C SER A 30 16.34 -0.49 -16.00
N VAL A 31 15.86 -1.74 -16.03
CA VAL A 31 16.56 -2.88 -15.45
C VAL A 31 17.80 -3.24 -16.27
N LEU A 32 17.70 -3.24 -17.62
CA LEU A 32 18.84 -3.51 -18.51
C LEU A 32 19.93 -2.44 -18.37
N ARG A 33 19.54 -1.17 -18.36
CA ARG A 33 20.46 -0.05 -18.15
C ARG A 33 21.15 -0.12 -16.79
N ALA A 34 20.43 -0.52 -15.74
CA ALA A 34 21.02 -0.69 -14.41
C ALA A 34 22.01 -1.85 -14.38
N ALA A 35 21.69 -2.96 -15.05
CA ALA A 35 22.61 -4.10 -15.17
C ALA A 35 23.92 -3.73 -15.88
N GLU A 36 23.84 -2.98 -16.97
CA GLU A 36 25.00 -2.48 -17.72
C GLU A 36 25.83 -1.50 -16.87
N SER A 37 25.18 -0.52 -16.25
CA SER A 37 25.85 0.52 -15.45
C SER A 37 26.56 -0.03 -14.23
N GLU A 38 25.95 -1.01 -13.55
CA GLU A 38 26.44 -1.56 -12.28
C GLU A 38 27.18 -2.89 -12.44
N GLY A 39 27.29 -3.40 -13.67
CA GLY A 39 28.06 -4.59 -13.99
C GLY A 39 27.53 -5.88 -13.37
N PHE A 40 26.20 -6.00 -13.23
CA PHE A 40 25.60 -7.26 -12.77
C PHE A 40 24.89 -8.01 -13.92
N ALA A 41 24.89 -9.31 -13.82
CA ALA A 41 24.18 -10.18 -14.74
C ALA A 41 22.93 -10.77 -14.09
N PHE A 42 21.88 -10.96 -14.90
CA PHE A 42 20.70 -11.69 -14.48
C PHE A 42 21.02 -13.17 -14.28
N ARG A 43 20.36 -13.77 -13.32
CA ARG A 43 20.50 -15.19 -12.96
C ARG A 43 19.13 -15.86 -13.00
N ASP A 44 19.14 -17.17 -13.15
CA ASP A 44 17.95 -17.95 -13.00
C ASP A 44 17.29 -17.67 -11.63
N ARG A 45 15.97 -17.45 -11.66
CA ARG A 45 15.13 -17.13 -10.51
C ARG A 45 15.31 -15.73 -9.92
N ASP A 46 15.96 -14.82 -10.63
CA ASP A 46 15.88 -13.40 -10.27
C ASP A 46 14.44 -12.90 -10.43
N ILE A 47 14.03 -12.04 -9.51
CA ILE A 47 12.67 -11.48 -9.47
C ILE A 47 12.75 -9.98 -9.74
N VAL A 48 12.01 -9.52 -10.74
CA VAL A 48 11.76 -8.09 -10.97
C VAL A 48 10.40 -7.75 -10.40
N ALA A 49 10.37 -6.83 -9.44
CA ALA A 49 9.13 -6.41 -8.79
C ALA A 49 8.79 -4.96 -9.16
N VAL A 50 7.54 -4.71 -9.51
CA VAL A 50 6.99 -3.38 -9.76
C VAL A 50 5.86 -3.14 -8.77
N THR A 51 5.80 -1.94 -8.16
CA THR A 51 4.76 -1.64 -7.19
C THR A 51 3.41 -1.44 -7.88
N GLU A 52 2.36 -1.92 -7.24
CA GLU A 52 0.97 -1.74 -7.70
C GLU A 52 0.64 -0.29 -8.05
N SER A 53 1.09 0.65 -7.24
CA SER A 53 0.80 2.08 -7.47
C SER A 53 1.44 2.66 -8.73
N VAL A 54 2.58 2.12 -9.17
CA VAL A 54 3.22 2.53 -10.43
C VAL A 54 2.44 1.96 -11.61
N VAL A 55 2.03 0.69 -11.53
CA VAL A 55 1.19 0.05 -12.55
C VAL A 55 -0.15 0.76 -12.67
N ALA A 56 -0.84 1.01 -11.54
CA ALA A 56 -2.12 1.72 -11.52
C ALA A 56 -2.01 3.13 -12.13
N ARG A 57 -0.90 3.83 -11.90
CA ARG A 57 -0.63 5.14 -12.50
C ARG A 57 -0.52 5.04 -14.02
N ALA A 58 0.26 4.11 -14.54
CA ALA A 58 0.40 3.91 -15.98
C ALA A 58 -0.93 3.57 -16.64
N GLN A 59 -1.74 2.76 -15.98
CA GLN A 59 -3.08 2.37 -16.44
C GLN A 59 -4.15 3.46 -16.26
N GLY A 60 -3.85 4.54 -15.53
CA GLY A 60 -4.84 5.57 -15.21
C GLY A 60 -5.92 5.11 -14.23
N ASN A 61 -5.64 4.11 -13.40
CA ASN A 61 -6.56 3.57 -12.39
C ASN A 61 -6.68 4.51 -11.19
N TYR A 62 -7.47 5.55 -11.35
CA TYR A 62 -7.79 6.52 -10.30
C TYR A 62 -9.27 6.47 -9.96
N ALA A 63 -9.56 6.66 -8.70
CA ALA A 63 -10.91 6.90 -8.21
C ALA A 63 -10.96 8.19 -7.40
N THR A 64 -11.97 9.01 -7.62
CA THR A 64 -12.25 10.17 -6.77
C THR A 64 -12.97 9.72 -5.50
N THR A 65 -12.91 10.53 -4.44
CA THR A 65 -13.68 10.25 -3.21
C THR A 65 -15.18 10.21 -3.46
N ASP A 66 -15.68 10.91 -4.48
CA ASP A 66 -17.10 10.89 -4.84
C ASP A 66 -17.50 9.61 -5.57
N GLN A 67 -16.61 9.06 -6.39
CA GLN A 67 -16.82 7.74 -7.00
C GLN A 67 -16.81 6.63 -5.93
N ILE A 68 -15.90 6.69 -4.97
CA ILE A 68 -15.88 5.76 -3.82
C ILE A 68 -17.19 5.88 -3.04
N ALA A 69 -17.65 7.10 -2.75
CA ALA A 69 -18.90 7.34 -2.04
C ALA A 69 -20.12 6.78 -2.79
N ALA A 70 -20.17 6.94 -4.12
CA ALA A 70 -21.24 6.40 -4.94
C ALA A 70 -21.26 4.86 -4.91
N ASP A 71 -20.08 4.21 -5.01
CA ASP A 71 -19.95 2.76 -4.93
C ASP A 71 -20.36 2.22 -3.55
N VAL A 72 -19.97 2.91 -2.48
CA VAL A 72 -20.39 2.56 -1.10
C VAL A 72 -21.91 2.61 -0.96
N ARG A 73 -22.57 3.68 -1.40
CA ARG A 73 -24.04 3.80 -1.35
C ARG A 73 -24.73 2.70 -2.17
N GLN A 74 -24.19 2.41 -3.34
CA GLN A 74 -24.76 1.38 -4.20
C GLN A 74 -24.70 -0.01 -3.54
N LYS A 75 -23.64 -0.30 -2.79
CA LYS A 75 -23.41 -1.62 -2.19
C LYS A 75 -24.08 -1.80 -0.83
N PHE A 76 -24.13 -0.75 -0.03
CA PHE A 76 -24.53 -0.84 1.38
C PHE A 76 -25.80 -0.05 1.71
N GLY A 77 -26.29 0.80 0.80
CA GLY A 77 -27.41 1.69 1.06
C GLY A 77 -26.99 2.97 1.82
N ASP A 78 -27.93 3.87 1.99
CA ASP A 78 -27.69 5.19 2.59
C ASP A 78 -27.93 5.23 4.12
N ASP A 79 -28.73 4.31 4.66
CA ASP A 79 -29.27 4.42 6.01
C ASP A 79 -28.56 3.54 7.06
N GLU A 80 -27.80 2.55 6.63
CA GLU A 80 -27.16 1.58 7.54
C GLU A 80 -25.75 2.00 8.00
N PRO A 81 -25.40 1.75 9.27
CA PRO A 81 -24.04 1.93 9.73
C PRO A 81 -23.07 0.98 9.03
N LEU A 82 -21.96 1.52 8.54
CA LEU A 82 -20.93 0.74 7.85
C LEU A 82 -19.77 0.40 8.79
N GLY A 83 -19.50 -0.89 8.95
CA GLY A 83 -18.29 -1.39 9.63
C GLY A 83 -17.09 -1.32 8.71
N VAL A 84 -16.01 -0.69 9.16
CA VAL A 84 -14.74 -0.60 8.42
C VAL A 84 -13.65 -1.21 9.28
N LEU A 85 -13.02 -2.27 8.78
CA LEU A 85 -11.87 -2.93 9.40
C LEU A 85 -10.58 -2.38 8.79
N PHE A 86 -9.75 -1.74 9.59
CA PHE A 86 -8.46 -1.24 9.13
C PHE A 86 -7.38 -1.39 10.21
N PRO A 87 -6.52 -2.40 10.09
CA PRO A 87 -5.54 -2.73 11.12
C PRO A 87 -4.31 -1.82 11.12
N ILE A 88 -4.05 -1.01 10.07
CA ILE A 88 -2.81 -0.26 9.90
C ILE A 88 -3.10 1.25 9.87
N LEU A 89 -2.84 1.95 10.97
CA LEU A 89 -3.11 3.39 11.11
C LEU A 89 -2.17 4.31 10.31
N SER A 90 -0.96 3.87 10.02
CA SER A 90 0.12 4.72 9.51
C SER A 90 0.09 5.00 8.01
N ARG A 91 -0.89 4.49 7.28
CA ARG A 91 -0.96 4.66 5.82
C ARG A 91 -1.68 5.95 5.43
N ASN A 92 -0.95 6.93 4.89
CA ASN A 92 -1.52 8.18 4.36
C ASN A 92 -2.69 7.97 3.38
N ARG A 93 -2.68 6.88 2.63
CA ARG A 93 -3.75 6.51 1.70
C ARG A 93 -5.06 6.16 2.39
N PHE A 94 -5.00 5.69 3.63
CA PHE A 94 -6.21 5.34 4.37
C PHE A 94 -7.09 6.55 4.62
N ALA A 95 -6.52 7.70 4.99
CA ALA A 95 -7.30 8.91 5.24
C ALA A 95 -8.13 9.36 4.02
N VAL A 96 -7.57 9.23 2.81
CA VAL A 96 -8.29 9.56 1.56
C VAL A 96 -9.39 8.55 1.28
N ASN A 97 -9.12 7.25 1.43
CA ASN A 97 -10.11 6.20 1.25
C ASN A 97 -11.25 6.32 2.27
N LEU A 98 -10.90 6.53 3.55
CA LEU A 98 -11.88 6.75 4.61
C LEU A 98 -12.77 7.95 4.34
N ARG A 99 -12.21 9.04 3.79
CA ARG A 99 -13.01 10.21 3.37
C ARG A 99 -14.03 9.84 2.28
N GLY A 100 -13.63 9.02 1.30
CA GLY A 100 -14.54 8.52 0.27
C GLY A 100 -15.65 7.66 0.86
N ILE A 101 -15.29 6.72 1.74
CA ILE A 101 -16.23 5.84 2.44
C ILE A 101 -17.19 6.66 3.31
N ALA A 102 -16.66 7.63 4.08
CA ALA A 102 -17.47 8.48 4.96
C ALA A 102 -18.48 9.35 4.21
N LYS A 103 -18.16 9.78 3.00
CA LYS A 103 -19.12 10.48 2.13
C LYS A 103 -20.26 9.59 1.66
N GLY A 104 -20.04 8.28 1.63
CA GLY A 104 -21.00 7.28 1.13
C GLY A 104 -21.81 6.58 2.22
N ALA A 105 -21.56 6.82 3.50
CA ALA A 105 -22.22 6.15 4.60
C ALA A 105 -22.84 7.16 5.58
N SER A 106 -23.97 6.81 6.19
CA SER A 106 -24.62 7.62 7.23
C SER A 106 -23.79 7.64 8.53
N LYS A 107 -23.16 6.52 8.85
CA LYS A 107 -22.31 6.32 10.02
C LYS A 107 -21.22 5.30 9.71
N ILE A 108 -20.02 5.54 10.24
CA ILE A 108 -18.92 4.58 10.18
C ILE A 108 -18.59 4.10 11.60
N ILE A 109 -18.43 2.77 11.73
CA ILE A 109 -17.86 2.12 12.90
C ILE A 109 -16.49 1.60 12.45
N LEU A 110 -15.42 2.26 12.90
CA LEU A 110 -14.07 1.93 12.50
C LEU A 110 -13.43 1.03 13.55
N GLN A 111 -13.06 -0.18 13.15
CA GLN A 111 -12.27 -1.09 13.97
C GLN A 111 -10.80 -0.99 13.56
N LEU A 112 -9.98 -0.59 14.50
CA LEU A 112 -8.54 -0.49 14.40
C LEU A 112 -7.88 -1.65 15.17
N SER A 113 -6.61 -1.94 14.89
CA SER A 113 -5.75 -2.70 15.78
C SER A 113 -5.00 -1.74 16.72
N TYR A 114 -4.39 -2.28 17.75
CA TYR A 114 -3.41 -1.52 18.54
C TYR A 114 -2.31 -1.01 17.61
N PRO A 115 -1.89 0.27 17.78
CA PRO A 115 -0.87 0.83 16.91
C PRO A 115 0.45 0.08 17.07
N ALA A 116 0.97 -0.39 15.95
CA ALA A 116 2.26 -1.03 15.82
C ALA A 116 3.00 -0.44 14.62
N ASP A 117 4.32 -0.52 14.65
CA ASP A 117 5.15 -0.18 13.51
C ASP A 117 5.10 -1.27 12.40
N GLU A 118 5.85 -1.06 11.32
CA GLU A 118 5.86 -1.95 10.16
C GLU A 118 6.47 -3.33 10.44
N VAL A 119 7.17 -3.50 11.56
CA VAL A 119 7.79 -4.76 11.99
C VAL A 119 7.08 -5.39 13.18
N GLY A 120 5.96 -4.79 13.62
CA GLY A 120 5.08 -5.34 14.64
C GLY A 120 5.44 -4.92 16.08
N ASN A 121 6.30 -3.94 16.28
CA ASN A 121 6.53 -3.38 17.61
C ASN A 121 5.33 -2.51 18.01
N HIS A 122 4.76 -2.76 19.18
CA HIS A 122 3.69 -1.94 19.71
C HIS A 122 4.18 -0.52 20.01
N LEU A 123 3.44 0.48 19.53
CA LEU A 123 3.70 1.90 19.83
C LEU A 123 3.13 2.33 21.19
N ILE A 124 2.31 1.47 21.78
CA ILE A 124 1.66 1.67 23.07
C ILE A 124 2.00 0.45 23.95
N ASP A 125 2.39 0.71 25.17
CA ASP A 125 2.59 -0.33 26.18
C ASP A 125 1.22 -0.80 26.69
N LEU A 126 0.81 -1.99 26.27
CA LEU A 126 -0.50 -2.57 26.60
C LEU A 126 -0.60 -2.91 28.10
N ASP A 127 0.50 -3.38 28.71
CA ASP A 127 0.53 -3.72 30.12
C ASP A 127 0.35 -2.48 30.97
N ALA A 128 0.98 -1.36 30.58
CA ALA A 128 0.80 -0.06 31.27
C ALA A 128 -0.61 0.51 31.10
N LEU A 129 -1.32 0.20 30.02
CA LEU A 129 -2.72 0.59 29.83
C LEU A 129 -3.64 -0.23 30.74
N ASP A 130 -3.42 -1.55 30.79
CA ASP A 130 -4.21 -2.45 31.65
C ASP A 130 -4.04 -2.10 33.13
N GLU A 131 -2.82 -1.81 33.59
CA GLU A 131 -2.56 -1.36 34.96
C GLU A 131 -3.31 -0.05 35.33
N LYS A 132 -3.52 0.81 34.32
CA LYS A 132 -4.26 2.08 34.52
C LYS A 132 -5.76 1.97 34.27
N GLY A 133 -6.25 0.78 33.93
CA GLY A 133 -7.65 0.56 33.57
C GLY A 133 -8.11 1.34 32.35
N ILE A 134 -7.20 1.66 31.44
CA ILE A 134 -7.48 2.35 30.18
C ILE A 134 -7.74 1.29 29.12
N ASN A 135 -8.98 1.25 28.63
CA ASN A 135 -9.32 0.45 27.45
C ASN A 135 -9.27 1.39 26.23
N PRO A 136 -8.29 1.21 25.33
CA PRO A 136 -8.09 2.07 24.17
C PRO A 136 -9.15 1.87 23.07
#